data_3f3f207bf84bc4234a6e62c402fd1ec6
#
_entry.id   3f3f207bf84bc4234a6e62c402fd1ec6
#
_cell.length_a   1.000
_cell.length_b   1.000
_cell.length_c   1.000
_cell.angle_alpha   90.00
_cell.angle_beta   90.00
_cell.angle_gamma   90.00
#
_symmetry.space_group_name_H-M   'P 1'
#
loop_
_entity.id
_entity.type
_entity.pdbx_description
1 polymer ?
#
loop_
_entity_poly.entity_id
_entity_poly.type
_entity_poly.pdbx_seq_one_letter_code
_entity_poly.pdbx_strand_id
1 'polypeptide(L)'
;MTTLTRALVGVFGIMILAGGFASAQDIDTAHVGWKKSLVVDVTTTQTAYSDSWEGGESGAFSWVGNLNGAAERKLNDWFHLRSTLKLSFGQTVTQNEDKSWNHPKKSTDLIDFENVGRFLLDAYVDPYVAFRVESQFLNSSFAAKKRNFTPTKLTESAGVTHRFYEKENDLITSRLGLALRQIFKRQVIIDSVLLTTEDSTLTDGGIESVTDVSLTLNHNMQYTGKLTLYKAFFFSGKDDVQGTPFEDDWKAVDVNWENIIAASLSKIITVNFYTQLLYDKEVSKKGRFKETLGIGFVFKMI
;
A
#
# COMPACT_ATOMS: atom_id res chain seq x y z
N MET A 1 -5.56 -17.97 21.46
CA MET A 1 -6.09 -16.93 20.54
C MET A 1 -6.26 -15.67 21.34
N THR A 2 -5.34 -14.74 21.15
CA THR A 2 -5.26 -13.49 21.92
C THR A 2 -6.37 -12.51 21.51
N THR A 3 -6.73 -11.59 22.38
CA THR A 3 -7.76 -10.55 22.20
C THR A 3 -7.60 -9.75 20.90
N LEU A 4 -6.38 -9.62 20.36
CA LEU A 4 -6.07 -8.94 19.11
C LEU A 4 -6.68 -9.64 17.88
N THR A 5 -6.65 -10.97 17.84
CA THR A 5 -7.24 -11.77 16.74
C THR A 5 -8.77 -11.63 16.73
N ARG A 6 -9.39 -11.43 17.90
CA ARG A 6 -10.85 -11.22 17.99
C ARG A 6 -11.27 -9.82 17.55
N ALA A 7 -10.46 -8.79 17.79
CA ALA A 7 -10.74 -7.42 17.34
C ALA A 7 -10.62 -7.28 15.81
N LEU A 8 -9.61 -7.89 15.19
CA LEU A 8 -9.44 -7.88 13.73
C LEU A 8 -10.56 -8.64 13.00
N VAL A 9 -11.00 -9.78 13.55
CA VAL A 9 -12.11 -10.56 12.97
C VAL A 9 -13.45 -9.81 13.12
N GLY A 10 -13.65 -9.06 14.21
CA GLY A 10 -14.85 -8.27 14.44
C GLY A 10 -15.04 -7.10 13.46
N VAL A 11 -13.95 -6.43 13.09
CA VAL A 11 -13.99 -5.30 12.13
C VAL A 11 -14.16 -5.79 10.69
N PHE A 12 -13.56 -6.93 10.32
CA PHE A 12 -13.77 -7.54 9.00
C PHE A 12 -15.18 -8.11 8.81
N GLY A 13 -15.83 -8.60 9.86
CA GLY A 13 -17.16 -9.22 9.78
C GLY A 13 -18.33 -8.26 9.55
N ILE A 14 -18.19 -6.99 9.88
CA ILE A 14 -19.27 -6.00 9.77
C ILE A 14 -19.38 -5.37 8.35
N MET A 15 -18.32 -5.43 7.53
CA MET A 15 -18.35 -4.82 6.18
C MET A 15 -18.77 -5.75 5.04
N ILE A 16 -18.89 -7.06 5.25
CA ILE A 16 -19.26 -8.05 4.20
C ILE A 16 -20.76 -8.22 4.02
N LEU A 17 -21.61 -7.76 4.96
CA LEU A 17 -23.06 -8.05 4.98
C LEU A 17 -23.96 -7.06 4.23
N ALA A 18 -23.44 -6.12 3.45
CA ALA A 18 -24.24 -5.15 2.67
C ALA A 18 -24.21 -5.36 1.15
N GLY A 19 -23.84 -6.53 0.65
CA GLY A 19 -23.73 -6.84 -0.78
C GLY A 19 -24.82 -7.77 -1.29
N GLY A 20 -26.04 -7.28 -1.51
CA GLY A 20 -27.07 -7.99 -2.29
C GLY A 20 -26.68 -8.03 -3.78
N PHE A 21 -26.67 -9.22 -4.37
CA PHE A 21 -26.48 -9.44 -5.81
C PHE A 21 -27.69 -8.88 -6.57
N ALA A 22 -27.45 -7.92 -7.47
CA ALA A 22 -28.42 -7.50 -8.47
C ALA A 22 -27.79 -7.54 -9.84
N SER A 23 -28.48 -8.22 -10.74
CA SER A 23 -28.13 -8.45 -12.16
C SER A 23 -28.05 -7.14 -12.93
N ALA A 24 -27.15 -7.11 -13.91
CA ALA A 24 -27.00 -6.03 -14.85
C ALA A 24 -28.25 -5.81 -15.71
N GLN A 25 -28.74 -4.59 -15.74
CA GLN A 25 -29.51 -4.01 -16.83
C GLN A 25 -29.00 -2.61 -17.09
N ASP A 26 -28.55 -2.38 -18.34
CA ASP A 26 -28.21 -1.07 -18.86
C ASP A 26 -29.42 -0.13 -18.80
N ILE A 27 -29.33 0.91 -18.01
CA ILE A 27 -30.12 2.14 -18.17
C ILE A 27 -29.22 3.30 -17.80
N ASP A 28 -28.96 4.14 -18.79
CA ASP A 28 -28.27 5.41 -18.70
C ASP A 28 -29.07 6.38 -17.79
N THR A 29 -28.74 6.43 -16.53
CA THR A 29 -29.20 7.45 -15.57
C THR A 29 -28.09 7.72 -14.57
N ALA A 30 -27.81 8.99 -14.34
CA ALA A 30 -26.82 9.56 -13.43
C ALA A 30 -26.51 8.67 -12.20
N HIS A 31 -25.40 7.99 -12.24
CA HIS A 31 -24.64 7.22 -11.24
C HIS A 31 -25.24 6.99 -9.84
N VAL A 32 -26.29 6.19 -9.72
CA VAL A 32 -26.85 5.72 -8.44
C VAL A 32 -26.23 4.40 -7.98
N GLY A 33 -25.31 3.80 -8.75
CA GLY A 33 -24.72 2.48 -8.51
C GLY A 33 -23.30 2.54 -7.91
N TRP A 34 -22.79 1.35 -7.51
CA TRP A 34 -21.38 1.17 -7.18
C TRP A 34 -20.53 1.18 -8.45
N LYS A 35 -19.56 2.08 -8.53
CA LYS A 35 -18.47 1.98 -9.50
C LYS A 35 -17.38 1.11 -8.89
N LYS A 36 -17.10 -0.03 -9.53
CA LYS A 36 -16.15 -1.03 -9.02
C LYS A 36 -15.06 -1.25 -10.05
N SER A 37 -13.87 -1.56 -9.59
CA SER A 37 -12.77 -2.04 -10.41
C SER A 37 -11.99 -3.10 -9.65
N LEU A 38 -11.60 -4.17 -10.34
CA LEU A 38 -10.71 -5.19 -9.83
C LEU A 38 -9.71 -5.54 -10.92
N VAL A 39 -8.45 -5.28 -10.64
CA VAL A 39 -7.33 -5.54 -11.54
C VAL A 39 -6.37 -6.49 -10.85
N VAL A 40 -6.07 -7.58 -11.52
CA VAL A 40 -5.02 -8.52 -11.10
C VAL A 40 -3.92 -8.45 -12.15
N ASP A 41 -2.69 -8.29 -11.71
CA ASP A 41 -1.53 -8.34 -12.59
C ASP A 41 -0.40 -9.19 -12.01
N VAL A 42 0.38 -9.79 -12.90
CA VAL A 42 1.60 -10.51 -12.55
C VAL A 42 2.72 -9.95 -13.40
N THR A 43 3.69 -9.34 -12.75
CA THR A 43 4.89 -8.79 -13.39
C THR A 43 6.06 -9.73 -13.16
N THR A 44 6.83 -10.01 -14.23
CA THR A 44 8.01 -10.87 -14.17
C THR A 44 9.22 -10.20 -14.80
N THR A 45 10.39 -10.47 -14.24
CA THR A 45 11.70 -10.13 -14.83
C THR A 45 12.58 -11.37 -14.77
N GLN A 46 13.31 -11.66 -15.86
CA GLN A 46 14.18 -12.82 -15.95
C GLN A 46 15.49 -12.46 -16.63
N THR A 47 16.58 -12.95 -16.05
CA THR A 47 17.91 -12.97 -16.68
C THR A 47 18.40 -14.40 -16.69
N ALA A 48 18.83 -14.90 -17.83
CA ALA A 48 19.35 -16.28 -17.97
C ALA A 48 20.61 -16.26 -18.85
N TYR A 49 21.56 -17.10 -18.49
CA TYR A 49 22.83 -17.26 -19.21
C TYR A 49 23.00 -18.71 -19.62
N SER A 50 23.62 -18.93 -20.78
CA SER A 50 23.99 -20.28 -21.22
C SER A 50 25.18 -20.78 -20.40
N ASP A 51 25.37 -22.11 -20.42
CA ASP A 51 26.50 -22.73 -19.70
C ASP A 51 27.87 -22.34 -20.21
N SER A 52 27.91 -21.88 -21.48
CA SER A 52 29.13 -21.40 -22.13
C SER A 52 29.38 -19.90 -21.96
N TRP A 53 28.54 -19.18 -21.19
CA TRP A 53 28.75 -17.78 -20.89
C TRP A 53 29.88 -17.62 -19.90
N GLU A 54 30.90 -16.82 -20.28
CA GLU A 54 32.09 -16.54 -19.46
C GLU A 54 31.96 -15.13 -18.88
N GLY A 55 32.28 -14.93 -17.59
CA GLY A 55 32.26 -13.62 -16.92
C GLY A 55 31.69 -13.68 -15.48
N GLY A 56 31.17 -14.83 -15.03
CA GLY A 56 30.69 -15.03 -13.66
C GLY A 56 29.28 -14.50 -13.42
N GLU A 57 28.52 -14.19 -14.48
CA GLU A 57 27.14 -13.74 -14.37
C GLU A 57 26.22 -14.87 -13.91
N SER A 58 25.27 -14.53 -13.09
CA SER A 58 24.28 -15.45 -12.52
C SER A 58 22.86 -15.14 -12.98
N GLY A 59 22.10 -16.17 -13.27
CA GLY A 59 20.68 -16.05 -13.62
C GLY A 59 19.86 -15.50 -12.44
N ALA A 60 18.81 -14.76 -12.76
CA ALA A 60 17.86 -14.25 -11.81
C ALA A 60 16.44 -14.34 -12.35
N PHE A 61 15.50 -14.66 -11.50
CA PHE A 61 14.07 -14.62 -11.79
C PHE A 61 13.32 -13.91 -10.67
N SER A 62 12.54 -12.92 -11.02
CA SER A 62 11.70 -12.19 -10.08
C SER A 62 10.26 -12.18 -10.59
N TRP A 63 9.32 -12.28 -9.66
CA TRP A 63 7.91 -12.11 -9.96
C TRP A 63 7.22 -11.32 -8.85
N VAL A 64 6.19 -10.55 -9.22
CA VAL A 64 5.31 -9.82 -8.32
C VAL A 64 3.89 -10.00 -8.81
N GLY A 65 3.02 -10.52 -7.96
CA GLY A 65 1.59 -10.54 -8.16
C GLY A 65 0.94 -9.38 -7.42
N ASN A 66 0.06 -8.65 -8.08
CA ASN A 66 -0.70 -7.55 -7.52
C ASN A 66 -2.20 -7.79 -7.70
N LEU A 67 -2.97 -7.36 -6.69
CA LEU A 67 -4.41 -7.24 -6.77
C LEU A 67 -4.79 -5.83 -6.34
N ASN A 68 -5.42 -5.08 -7.23
CA ASN A 68 -5.87 -3.72 -6.99
C ASN A 68 -7.39 -3.67 -7.14
N GLY A 69 -8.09 -3.41 -6.05
CA GLY A 69 -9.53 -3.27 -6.01
C GLY A 69 -9.92 -1.85 -5.64
N ALA A 70 -10.96 -1.32 -6.26
CA ALA A 70 -11.60 -0.09 -5.84
C ALA A 70 -13.13 -0.24 -5.94
N ALA A 71 -13.83 0.36 -4.99
CA ALA A 71 -15.28 0.47 -4.99
C ALA A 71 -15.65 1.86 -4.51
N GLU A 72 -16.43 2.60 -5.29
CA GLU A 72 -16.88 3.93 -4.91
C GLU A 72 -18.37 4.10 -5.20
N ARG A 73 -19.02 4.88 -4.35
CA ARG A 73 -20.44 5.21 -4.50
C ARG A 73 -20.79 6.52 -3.82
N LYS A 74 -21.61 7.32 -4.45
CA LYS A 74 -22.36 8.38 -3.81
C LYS A 74 -23.54 7.72 -3.06
N LEU A 75 -23.44 7.58 -1.74
CA LEU A 75 -24.44 6.90 -0.92
C LEU A 75 -25.72 7.71 -0.79
N ASN A 76 -25.58 9.03 -0.76
CA ASN A 76 -26.64 10.02 -0.82
C ASN A 76 -26.08 11.35 -1.37
N ASP A 77 -26.89 12.41 -1.43
CA ASP A 77 -26.49 13.67 -2.08
C ASP A 77 -25.34 14.37 -1.38
N TRP A 78 -25.11 14.11 -0.11
CA TRP A 78 -24.09 14.77 0.70
C TRP A 78 -22.92 13.84 1.11
N PHE A 79 -22.94 12.53 0.77
CA PHE A 79 -21.90 11.62 1.22
C PHE A 79 -21.45 10.67 0.13
N HIS A 80 -20.14 10.66 -0.13
CA HIS A 80 -19.45 9.80 -1.08
C HIS A 80 -18.45 8.92 -0.35
N LEU A 81 -18.52 7.60 -0.57
CA LEU A 81 -17.62 6.60 -0.01
C LEU A 81 -16.75 6.01 -1.12
N ARG A 82 -15.46 5.93 -0.86
CA ARG A 82 -14.48 5.22 -1.69
C ARG A 82 -13.69 4.26 -0.83
N SER A 83 -13.63 2.99 -1.25
CA SER A 83 -12.82 1.94 -0.65
C SER A 83 -11.79 1.46 -1.66
N THR A 84 -10.53 1.30 -1.24
CA THR A 84 -9.45 0.77 -2.07
C THR A 84 -8.74 -0.36 -1.34
N LEU A 85 -8.35 -1.39 -2.09
CA LEU A 85 -7.55 -2.51 -1.60
C LEU A 85 -6.39 -2.72 -2.55
N LYS A 86 -5.17 -2.71 -2.02
CA LYS A 86 -3.95 -3.09 -2.74
C LYS A 86 -3.31 -4.26 -2.03
N LEU A 87 -3.15 -5.37 -2.71
CA LEU A 87 -2.36 -6.50 -2.25
C LEU A 87 -1.22 -6.71 -3.22
N SER A 88 -0.01 -6.90 -2.69
CA SER A 88 1.17 -7.18 -3.50
C SER A 88 2.06 -8.20 -2.81
N PHE A 89 2.48 -9.23 -3.53
CA PHE A 89 3.44 -10.19 -3.03
C PHE A 89 4.37 -10.60 -4.15
N GLY A 90 5.67 -10.66 -3.86
CA GLY A 90 6.67 -11.02 -4.84
C GLY A 90 7.91 -11.64 -4.23
N GLN A 91 8.62 -12.39 -5.07
CA GLN A 91 9.85 -13.08 -4.71
C GLN A 91 10.89 -12.97 -5.82
N THR A 92 12.14 -13.01 -5.41
CA THR A 92 13.31 -13.09 -6.30
C THR A 92 14.09 -14.36 -5.97
N VAL A 93 14.48 -15.06 -7.01
CA VAL A 93 15.40 -16.21 -6.95
C VAL A 93 16.63 -15.86 -7.77
N THR A 94 17.81 -16.09 -7.24
CA THR A 94 19.09 -15.89 -7.91
C THR A 94 19.85 -17.19 -8.01
N GLN A 95 20.64 -17.34 -9.07
CA GLN A 95 21.51 -18.48 -9.25
C GLN A 95 22.84 -18.23 -8.55
N ASN A 96 23.41 -19.27 -7.95
CA ASN A 96 24.76 -19.26 -7.37
C ASN A 96 25.82 -19.48 -8.46
N GLU A 97 27.11 -19.32 -8.11
CA GLU A 97 28.25 -19.62 -8.99
C GLU A 97 28.30 -21.07 -9.45
N ASP A 98 27.84 -22.02 -8.60
CA ASP A 98 27.70 -23.44 -8.92
C ASP A 98 26.47 -23.78 -9.76
N LYS A 99 25.77 -22.76 -10.27
CA LYS A 99 24.53 -22.82 -11.04
C LYS A 99 23.32 -23.39 -10.27
N SER A 100 23.44 -23.70 -8.98
CA SER A 100 22.30 -23.98 -8.13
C SER A 100 21.47 -22.72 -7.89
N TRP A 101 20.16 -22.90 -7.68
CA TRP A 101 19.26 -21.77 -7.38
C TRP A 101 19.12 -21.56 -5.87
N ASN A 102 19.25 -20.32 -5.45
CA ASN A 102 19.00 -19.90 -4.07
C ASN A 102 17.53 -20.11 -3.68
N HIS A 103 17.26 -20.18 -2.38
CA HIS A 103 15.89 -20.10 -1.91
C HIS A 103 15.23 -18.77 -2.26
N PRO A 104 13.94 -18.76 -2.63
CA PRO A 104 13.21 -17.53 -2.92
C PRO A 104 13.29 -16.53 -1.77
N LYS A 105 13.70 -15.30 -2.07
CA LYS A 105 13.68 -14.18 -1.13
C LYS A 105 12.52 -13.25 -1.45
N LYS A 106 11.82 -12.80 -0.44
CA LYS A 106 10.73 -11.82 -0.56
C LYS A 106 11.29 -10.51 -1.13
N SER A 107 10.71 -10.02 -2.22
CA SER A 107 11.07 -8.75 -2.87
C SER A 107 10.01 -7.67 -2.67
N THR A 108 8.74 -8.08 -2.57
CA THR A 108 7.60 -7.18 -2.36
C THR A 108 6.60 -7.86 -1.45
N ASP A 109 5.95 -7.07 -0.57
CA ASP A 109 4.92 -7.57 0.32
C ASP A 109 4.13 -6.37 0.87
N LEU A 110 2.86 -6.27 0.52
CA LEU A 110 1.99 -5.16 0.89
C LEU A 110 0.56 -5.64 1.05
N ILE A 111 -0.05 -5.20 2.12
CA ILE A 111 -1.49 -5.18 2.32
C ILE A 111 -1.83 -3.73 2.65
N ASP A 112 -2.66 -3.09 1.83
CA ASP A 112 -3.09 -1.71 2.01
C ASP A 112 -4.59 -1.62 1.71
N PHE A 113 -5.37 -1.30 2.72
CA PHE A 113 -6.80 -1.12 2.63
C PHE A 113 -7.17 0.26 3.16
N GLU A 114 -7.81 1.07 2.33
CA GLU A 114 -8.22 2.43 2.70
C GLU A 114 -9.69 2.67 2.39
N ASN A 115 -10.40 3.30 3.33
CA ASN A 115 -11.74 3.83 3.15
C ASN A 115 -11.72 5.33 3.35
N VAL A 116 -12.32 6.08 2.42
CA VAL A 116 -12.47 7.53 2.48
C VAL A 116 -13.92 7.89 2.33
N GLY A 117 -14.50 8.47 3.36
CA GLY A 117 -15.82 9.08 3.35
C GLY A 117 -15.67 10.59 3.16
N ARG A 118 -16.29 11.16 2.14
CA ARG A 118 -16.27 12.60 1.84
C ARG A 118 -17.67 13.17 1.94
N PHE A 119 -17.77 14.30 2.62
CA PHE A 119 -19.02 15.06 2.77
C PHE A 119 -19.08 16.13 1.71
N LEU A 120 -19.99 15.97 0.73
CA LEU A 120 -20.17 16.86 -0.42
C LEU A 120 -20.99 18.09 0.02
N LEU A 121 -20.33 19.22 0.20
CA LEU A 121 -20.96 20.45 0.70
C LEU A 121 -21.13 21.53 -0.38
N ASP A 122 -20.80 21.23 -1.66
CA ASP A 122 -20.75 22.20 -2.77
C ASP A 122 -19.89 23.43 -2.44
N ALA A 123 -18.88 23.25 -1.57
CA ALA A 123 -17.93 24.26 -1.15
C ALA A 123 -16.57 24.05 -1.85
N TYR A 124 -15.65 25.00 -1.70
CA TYR A 124 -14.30 24.90 -2.27
C TYR A 124 -13.53 23.66 -1.77
N VAL A 125 -13.77 23.25 -0.54
CA VAL A 125 -13.24 22.01 0.05
C VAL A 125 -14.37 21.20 0.67
N ASP A 126 -14.24 19.88 0.61
CA ASP A 126 -15.15 18.94 1.26
C ASP A 126 -14.52 18.37 2.53
N PRO A 127 -15.22 18.29 3.66
CA PRO A 127 -14.75 17.52 4.79
C PRO A 127 -14.60 16.04 4.44
N TYR A 128 -13.62 15.36 5.04
CA TYR A 128 -13.45 13.92 4.91
C TYR A 128 -13.14 13.25 6.24
N VAL A 129 -13.42 11.94 6.28
CA VAL A 129 -12.92 11.00 7.26
C VAL A 129 -12.30 9.83 6.50
N ALA A 130 -11.18 9.30 7.00
CA ALA A 130 -10.54 8.16 6.38
C ALA A 130 -10.05 7.16 7.42
N PHE A 131 -10.03 5.89 7.02
CA PHE A 131 -9.49 4.78 7.79
C PHE A 131 -8.62 3.94 6.87
N ARG A 132 -7.37 3.68 7.26
CA ARG A 132 -6.40 2.91 6.48
C ARG A 132 -5.73 1.84 7.33
N VAL A 133 -5.58 0.66 6.75
CA VAL A 133 -4.83 -0.48 7.32
C VAL A 133 -3.70 -0.81 6.38
N GLU A 134 -2.48 -0.73 6.88
CA GLU A 134 -1.27 -1.13 6.15
C GLU A 134 -0.61 -2.30 6.88
N SER A 135 -0.22 -3.35 6.16
CA SER A 135 0.48 -4.50 6.71
C SER A 135 1.28 -5.24 5.63
N GLN A 136 1.84 -6.38 5.99
CA GLN A 136 2.49 -7.32 5.10
C GLN A 136 2.07 -8.75 5.43
N PHE A 137 2.08 -9.66 4.44
CA PHE A 137 1.72 -11.07 4.64
C PHE A 137 2.75 -11.80 5.51
N LEU A 138 4.04 -11.51 5.27
CA LEU A 138 5.13 -12.25 5.89
C LEU A 138 6.29 -11.32 6.27
N ASN A 139 6.55 -11.16 7.55
CA ASN A 139 7.77 -10.52 8.04
C ASN A 139 8.90 -11.57 8.17
N SER A 140 9.88 -11.48 7.29
CA SER A 140 11.07 -12.36 7.26
C SER A 140 12.35 -11.65 7.71
N SER A 141 12.25 -10.50 8.39
CA SER A 141 13.41 -9.76 8.90
C SER A 141 14.26 -10.58 9.89
N PHE A 142 13.68 -11.59 10.53
CA PHE A 142 14.38 -12.57 11.36
C PHE A 142 14.19 -13.97 10.76
N ALA A 143 15.25 -14.52 10.16
CA ALA A 143 15.17 -15.74 9.35
C ALA A 143 14.68 -16.97 10.16
N ALA A 144 15.10 -17.10 11.44
CA ALA A 144 14.75 -18.24 12.28
C ALA A 144 13.30 -18.21 12.79
N LYS A 145 12.61 -17.07 12.76
CA LYS A 145 11.23 -16.93 13.24
C LYS A 145 10.43 -15.97 12.36
N LYS A 146 9.76 -16.50 11.36
CA LYS A 146 8.87 -15.75 10.49
C LYS A 146 7.60 -15.34 11.26
N ARG A 147 7.05 -14.19 10.95
CA ARG A 147 5.83 -13.64 11.58
C ARG A 147 4.90 -13.11 10.49
N ASN A 148 3.60 -13.28 10.66
CA ASN A 148 2.61 -12.82 9.70
C ASN A 148 1.94 -11.53 10.20
N PHE A 149 1.51 -10.68 9.27
CA PHE A 149 0.75 -9.47 9.54
C PHE A 149 1.40 -8.54 10.56
N THR A 150 2.72 -8.35 10.46
CA THR A 150 3.48 -7.47 11.36
C THR A 150 4.62 -6.74 10.63
N PRO A 151 4.79 -5.40 10.83
CA PRO A 151 3.86 -4.55 11.58
C PRO A 151 2.51 -4.41 10.89
N THR A 152 1.46 -4.12 11.68
CA THR A 152 0.18 -3.62 11.17
C THR A 152 0.03 -2.17 11.63
N LYS A 153 -0.18 -1.26 10.70
CA LYS A 153 -0.41 0.16 10.97
C LYS A 153 -1.87 0.50 10.65
N LEU A 154 -2.57 1.03 11.62
CA LEU A 154 -3.88 1.66 11.47
C LEU A 154 -3.69 3.16 11.43
N THR A 155 -4.33 3.83 10.49
CA THR A 155 -4.37 5.29 10.40
C THR A 155 -5.82 5.74 10.30
N GLU A 156 -6.23 6.57 11.22
CA GLU A 156 -7.52 7.24 11.22
C GLU A 156 -7.27 8.72 10.97
N SER A 157 -7.91 9.32 9.99
CA SER A 157 -7.71 10.73 9.69
C SER A 157 -9.02 11.46 9.38
N ALA A 158 -9.04 12.74 9.70
CA ALA A 158 -10.15 13.64 9.39
C ALA A 158 -9.63 15.03 9.04
N GLY A 159 -10.28 15.69 8.10
CA GLY A 159 -9.84 16.99 7.62
C GLY A 159 -10.65 17.46 6.42
N VAL A 160 -9.96 18.10 5.48
CA VAL A 160 -10.56 18.62 4.25
C VAL A 160 -9.88 18.03 3.02
N THR A 161 -10.64 17.89 1.95
CA THR A 161 -10.16 17.42 0.65
C THR A 161 -10.60 18.38 -0.44
N HIS A 162 -9.75 18.54 -1.44
CA HIS A 162 -10.04 19.33 -2.63
C HIS A 162 -9.67 18.54 -3.89
N ARG A 163 -10.54 18.65 -4.92
CA ARG A 163 -10.25 18.13 -6.25
C ARG A 163 -9.70 19.25 -7.11
N PHE A 164 -8.43 19.21 -7.40
CA PHE A 164 -7.77 20.21 -8.27
C PHE A 164 -8.10 20.00 -9.74
N TYR A 165 -8.31 18.73 -10.13
CA TYR A 165 -8.61 18.36 -11.50
C TYR A 165 -9.49 17.10 -11.53
N GLU A 166 -10.54 17.12 -12.34
CA GLU A 166 -11.41 15.97 -12.58
C GLU A 166 -11.96 16.07 -14.00
N LYS A 167 -11.58 15.11 -14.84
CA LYS A 167 -12.10 15.02 -16.21
C LYS A 167 -12.06 13.56 -16.65
N GLU A 168 -13.22 12.98 -16.93
CA GLU A 168 -13.35 11.58 -17.33
C GLU A 168 -12.66 10.60 -16.34
N ASN A 169 -11.49 10.08 -16.71
CA ASN A 169 -10.69 9.19 -15.89
C ASN A 169 -9.50 9.88 -15.19
N ASP A 170 -9.32 11.17 -15.45
CA ASP A 170 -8.22 11.94 -14.90
C ASP A 170 -8.65 12.63 -13.61
N LEU A 171 -7.84 12.48 -12.56
CA LEU A 171 -8.16 13.00 -11.24
C LEU A 171 -6.88 13.46 -10.53
N ILE A 172 -6.93 14.65 -9.95
CA ILE A 172 -5.93 15.12 -8.98
C ILE A 172 -6.68 15.58 -7.74
N THR A 173 -6.46 14.89 -6.64
CA THR A 173 -7.12 15.17 -5.35
C THR A 173 -6.08 15.30 -4.26
N SER A 174 -6.21 16.27 -3.38
CA SER A 174 -5.39 16.39 -2.19
C SER A 174 -6.25 16.46 -0.93
N ARG A 175 -5.79 15.80 0.12
CA ARG A 175 -6.39 15.79 1.46
C ARG A 175 -5.40 16.38 2.46
N LEU A 176 -5.88 17.15 3.41
CA LEU A 176 -5.11 17.66 4.53
C LEU A 176 -5.94 17.50 5.79
N GLY A 177 -5.39 16.87 6.82
CA GLY A 177 -6.12 16.60 8.04
C GLY A 177 -5.24 16.19 9.22
N LEU A 178 -5.89 16.02 10.35
CA LEU A 178 -5.29 15.38 11.51
C LEU A 178 -5.38 13.87 11.34
N ALA A 179 -4.34 13.16 11.78
CA ALA A 179 -4.31 11.72 11.73
C ALA A 179 -3.79 11.13 13.06
N LEU A 180 -4.37 10.00 13.45
CA LEU A 180 -3.94 9.14 14.54
C LEU A 180 -3.42 7.84 13.92
N ARG A 181 -2.20 7.44 14.27
CA ARG A 181 -1.59 6.20 13.81
C ARG A 181 -1.36 5.26 15.00
N GLN A 182 -1.71 3.99 14.82
CA GLN A 182 -1.46 2.91 15.77
C GLN A 182 -0.66 1.82 15.07
N ILE A 183 0.51 1.50 15.58
CA ILE A 183 1.44 0.54 14.98
C ILE A 183 1.57 -0.66 15.91
N PHE A 184 1.02 -1.78 15.49
CA PHE A 184 1.10 -3.06 16.19
C PHE A 184 2.29 -3.85 15.66
N LYS A 185 3.28 -4.07 16.52
CA LYS A 185 4.51 -4.81 16.17
C LYS A 185 4.59 -6.09 16.98
N ARG A 186 4.99 -7.18 16.32
CA ARG A 186 5.40 -8.42 16.98
C ARG A 186 6.89 -8.57 16.80
N GLN A 187 7.65 -8.33 17.84
CA GLN A 187 9.11 -8.40 17.85
C GLN A 187 9.58 -9.81 18.25
N VAL A 188 10.74 -10.23 17.74
CA VAL A 188 11.42 -11.45 18.21
C VAL A 188 12.41 -11.06 19.27
N ILE A 189 12.27 -11.64 20.47
CA ILE A 189 13.22 -11.49 21.56
C ILE A 189 14.11 -12.72 21.57
N ILE A 190 15.41 -12.47 21.58
CA ILE A 190 16.44 -13.51 21.72
C ILE A 190 16.77 -13.60 23.20
N ASP A 191 16.15 -14.54 23.90
CA ASP A 191 16.64 -14.97 25.21
C ASP A 191 17.65 -16.08 25.03
N SER A 192 18.56 -16.26 25.97
CA SER A 192 19.77 -17.09 25.86
C SER A 192 19.53 -18.55 25.38
N VAL A 193 18.30 -19.04 25.39
CA VAL A 193 17.93 -20.44 25.02
C VAL A 193 16.68 -20.48 24.09
N LEU A 194 15.81 -19.48 24.06
CA LEU A 194 14.53 -19.54 23.38
C LEU A 194 14.25 -18.27 22.56
N LEU A 195 13.75 -18.46 21.34
CA LEU A 195 13.21 -17.39 20.51
C LEU A 195 11.74 -17.14 20.89
N THR A 196 11.48 -16.10 21.65
CA THR A 196 10.13 -15.68 22.03
C THR A 196 9.64 -14.52 21.14
N THR A 197 8.37 -14.20 21.20
CA THR A 197 7.80 -13.00 20.56
C THR A 197 7.10 -12.16 21.59
N GLU A 198 7.30 -10.85 21.49
CA GLU A 198 6.62 -9.85 22.29
C GLU A 198 5.80 -8.93 21.38
N ASP A 199 4.59 -8.63 21.79
CA ASP A 199 3.71 -7.69 21.10
C ASP A 199 3.86 -6.30 21.71
N SER A 200 4.07 -5.29 20.88
CA SER A 200 4.13 -3.88 21.28
C SER A 200 3.21 -3.04 20.42
N THR A 201 2.66 -1.99 21.01
CA THR A 201 1.81 -1.03 20.30
C THR A 201 2.40 0.37 20.51
N LEU A 202 2.64 1.06 19.40
CA LEU A 202 3.04 2.46 19.40
C LEU A 202 1.89 3.29 18.82
N THR A 203 1.67 4.46 19.40
CA THR A 203 0.62 5.40 18.96
C THR A 203 1.24 6.77 18.76
N ASP A 204 0.96 7.38 17.65
CA ASP A 204 1.32 8.76 17.36
C ASP A 204 0.13 9.50 16.73
N GLY A 205 0.14 10.81 16.80
CA GLY A 205 -0.85 11.67 16.17
C GLY A 205 -0.20 12.92 15.62
N GLY A 206 -0.68 13.37 14.48
CA GLY A 206 -0.07 14.47 13.75
C GLY A 206 -0.95 15.02 12.65
N ILE A 207 -0.30 15.70 11.71
CA ILE A 207 -0.91 16.21 10.48
C ILE A 207 -0.50 15.33 9.31
N GLU A 208 -1.48 14.98 8.47
CA GLU A 208 -1.29 14.19 7.25
C GLU A 208 -1.73 14.98 6.03
N SER A 209 -0.94 14.92 4.96
CA SER A 209 -1.33 15.37 3.62
C SER A 209 -1.21 14.20 2.65
N VAL A 210 -2.27 13.92 1.89
CA VAL A 210 -2.27 12.86 0.86
C VAL A 210 -2.73 13.48 -0.45
N THR A 211 -1.88 13.36 -1.48
CA THR A 211 -2.22 13.76 -2.85
C THR A 211 -2.24 12.53 -3.73
N ASP A 212 -3.40 12.26 -4.32
CA ASP A 212 -3.61 11.20 -5.30
C ASP A 212 -3.71 11.81 -6.70
N VAL A 213 -3.00 11.22 -7.66
CA VAL A 213 -2.97 11.63 -9.07
C VAL A 213 -3.27 10.42 -9.93
N SER A 214 -4.20 10.57 -10.88
CA SER A 214 -4.47 9.58 -11.93
C SER A 214 -4.64 10.36 -13.22
N LEU A 215 -3.77 10.11 -14.22
CA LEU A 215 -3.76 10.84 -15.49
C LEU A 215 -3.61 9.88 -16.66
N THR A 216 -4.44 10.06 -17.67
CA THR A 216 -4.32 9.40 -18.97
C THR A 216 -3.34 10.19 -19.82
N LEU A 217 -2.10 9.69 -19.97
CA LEU A 217 -1.06 10.38 -20.73
C LEU A 217 -1.31 10.29 -22.23
N ASN A 218 -1.81 9.14 -22.69
CA ASN A 218 -2.31 8.91 -24.04
C ASN A 218 -3.20 7.63 -24.06
N HIS A 219 -3.67 7.21 -25.22
CA HIS A 219 -4.59 6.07 -25.38
C HIS A 219 -4.05 4.73 -24.81
N ASN A 220 -2.73 4.59 -24.66
CA ASN A 220 -2.08 3.37 -24.16
C ASN A 220 -1.31 3.59 -22.85
N MET A 221 -1.19 4.82 -22.36
CA MET A 221 -0.36 5.13 -21.18
C MET A 221 -1.16 5.83 -20.10
N GLN A 222 -1.04 5.34 -18.89
CA GLN A 222 -1.59 5.92 -17.69
C GLN A 222 -0.50 6.19 -16.65
N TYR A 223 -0.61 7.33 -15.97
CA TYR A 223 0.19 7.66 -14.80
C TYR A 223 -0.69 7.63 -13.55
N THR A 224 -0.20 7.00 -12.50
CA THR A 224 -0.82 7.04 -11.17
C THR A 224 0.25 7.42 -10.15
N GLY A 225 -0.02 8.42 -9.34
CA GLY A 225 0.87 8.89 -8.28
C GLY A 225 0.15 8.99 -6.95
N LYS A 226 0.83 8.70 -5.84
CA LYS A 226 0.36 8.98 -4.49
C LYS A 226 1.51 9.55 -3.66
N LEU A 227 1.33 10.77 -3.15
CA LEU A 227 2.26 11.40 -2.22
C LEU A 227 1.59 11.50 -0.85
N THR A 228 2.17 10.86 0.15
CA THR A 228 1.75 10.98 1.55
C THR A 228 2.86 11.66 2.34
N LEU A 229 2.52 12.74 3.00
CA LEU A 229 3.36 13.46 3.95
C LEU A 229 2.71 13.36 5.33
N TYR A 230 3.49 13.05 6.35
CA TYR A 230 3.01 13.00 7.72
C TYR A 230 4.01 13.62 8.68
N LYS A 231 3.51 14.38 9.64
CA LYS A 231 4.33 14.92 10.74
C LYS A 231 3.63 14.70 12.06
N ALA A 232 4.27 13.94 12.95
CA ALA A 232 3.77 13.71 14.30
C ALA A 232 3.87 14.97 15.18
N PHE A 233 2.89 15.16 16.06
CA PHE A 233 2.88 16.15 17.15
C PHE A 233 3.09 15.48 18.50
N PHE A 234 2.70 14.21 18.64
CA PHE A 234 2.98 13.39 19.82
C PHE A 234 3.30 11.96 19.42
N PHE A 235 4.02 11.26 20.27
CA PHE A 235 4.44 9.87 20.11
C PHE A 235 4.45 9.18 21.47
N SER A 236 3.79 8.02 21.58
CA SER A 236 3.66 7.28 22.84
C SER A 236 4.98 6.70 23.35
N GLY A 237 5.91 6.40 22.45
CA GLY A 237 7.23 5.85 22.76
C GLY A 237 8.32 6.91 23.04
N LYS A 238 7.94 8.20 23.23
CA LYS A 238 8.91 9.28 23.40
C LYS A 238 9.84 9.07 24.62
N ASP A 239 9.29 8.51 25.70
CA ASP A 239 10.04 8.31 26.94
C ASP A 239 11.07 7.17 26.79
N ASP A 240 10.78 6.16 25.92
CA ASP A 240 11.68 5.03 25.63
C ASP A 240 12.90 5.46 24.81
N VAL A 241 12.77 6.55 24.03
CA VAL A 241 13.85 7.08 23.18
C VAL A 241 14.56 8.29 23.77
N GLN A 242 14.08 8.82 24.92
CA GLN A 242 14.65 10.00 25.57
C GLN A 242 16.12 9.78 25.96
N GLY A 243 16.98 10.77 25.67
CA GLY A 243 18.42 10.68 25.91
C GLY A 243 19.16 9.75 24.97
N THR A 244 18.51 9.15 23.99
CA THR A 244 19.13 8.34 22.93
C THR A 244 19.40 9.17 21.66
N PRO A 245 20.26 8.71 20.74
CA PRO A 245 20.44 9.36 19.42
C PRO A 245 19.19 9.38 18.54
N PHE A 246 18.09 8.78 18.97
CA PHE A 246 16.81 8.63 18.24
C PHE A 246 15.69 9.50 18.84
N GLU A 247 15.97 10.26 19.90
CA GLU A 247 14.97 11.05 20.66
C GLU A 247 14.09 11.94 19.79
N ASP A 248 14.66 12.55 18.74
CA ASP A 248 13.96 13.48 17.85
C ASP A 248 13.59 12.87 16.49
N ASP A 249 13.78 11.56 16.29
CA ASP A 249 13.55 10.95 14.97
C ASP A 249 12.06 10.96 14.59
N TRP A 250 11.15 10.74 15.55
CA TRP A 250 9.69 10.80 15.35
C TRP A 250 9.14 12.20 14.97
N LYS A 251 9.93 13.27 15.20
CA LYS A 251 9.57 14.66 14.86
C LYS A 251 9.82 14.99 13.39
N ALA A 252 10.51 14.14 12.66
CA ALA A 252 10.78 14.34 11.24
C ALA A 252 9.46 14.24 10.45
N VAL A 253 9.49 14.75 9.22
CA VAL A 253 8.39 14.55 8.28
C VAL A 253 8.60 13.21 7.58
N ASP A 254 7.63 12.32 7.69
CA ASP A 254 7.59 11.08 6.91
C ASP A 254 7.10 11.39 5.50
N VAL A 255 7.74 10.77 4.52
CA VAL A 255 7.39 10.89 3.10
C VAL A 255 7.22 9.51 2.50
N ASN A 256 6.09 9.28 1.85
CA ASN A 256 5.89 8.15 0.96
C ASN A 256 5.39 8.67 -0.39
N TRP A 257 6.21 8.53 -1.41
CA TRP A 257 5.89 8.98 -2.75
C TRP A 257 5.97 7.81 -3.73
N GLU A 258 4.81 7.35 -4.16
CA GLU A 258 4.64 6.25 -5.12
C GLU A 258 4.28 6.81 -6.49
N ASN A 259 4.87 6.24 -7.55
CA ASN A 259 4.57 6.59 -8.93
C ASN A 259 4.51 5.31 -9.77
N ILE A 260 3.53 5.23 -10.65
CA ILE A 260 3.36 4.13 -11.60
C ILE A 260 3.11 4.75 -12.98
N ILE A 261 3.91 4.37 -13.95
CA ILE A 261 3.61 4.59 -15.37
C ILE A 261 3.31 3.22 -15.97
N ALA A 262 2.08 3.03 -16.43
CA ALA A 262 1.62 1.80 -17.07
C ALA A 262 1.42 2.06 -18.56
N ALA A 263 2.12 1.30 -19.42
CA ALA A 263 2.01 1.35 -20.87
C ALA A 263 1.43 0.04 -21.41
N SER A 264 0.21 0.06 -21.91
CA SER A 264 -0.49 -1.11 -22.47
C SER A 264 0.00 -1.41 -23.89
N LEU A 265 0.67 -2.55 -24.07
CA LEU A 265 1.10 -3.05 -25.39
C LEU A 265 -0.02 -3.82 -26.09
N SER A 266 -0.90 -4.44 -25.32
CA SER A 266 -2.09 -5.14 -25.81
C SER A 266 -3.18 -5.10 -24.72
N LYS A 267 -4.32 -5.78 -24.95
CA LYS A 267 -5.41 -5.88 -23.96
C LYS A 267 -5.00 -6.55 -22.64
N ILE A 268 -3.94 -7.37 -22.68
CA ILE A 268 -3.50 -8.19 -21.53
C ILE A 268 -2.01 -7.97 -21.19
N ILE A 269 -1.23 -7.28 -22.03
CA ILE A 269 0.20 -7.07 -21.79
C ILE A 269 0.45 -5.60 -21.51
N THR A 270 1.09 -5.31 -20.40
CA THR A 270 1.41 -3.96 -19.94
C THR A 270 2.87 -3.91 -19.49
N VAL A 271 3.57 -2.84 -19.83
CA VAL A 271 4.85 -2.50 -19.24
C VAL A 271 4.58 -1.54 -18.08
N ASN A 272 5.04 -1.91 -16.89
CA ASN A 272 4.87 -1.11 -15.67
C ASN A 272 6.23 -0.59 -15.22
N PHE A 273 6.32 0.73 -15.04
CA PHE A 273 7.44 1.38 -14.37
C PHE A 273 6.94 1.95 -13.04
N TYR A 274 7.36 1.31 -11.95
CA TYR A 274 7.02 1.70 -10.57
C TYR A 274 8.22 2.33 -9.90
N THR A 275 8.02 3.46 -9.22
CA THR A 275 9.01 4.05 -8.34
C THR A 275 8.38 4.39 -6.99
N GLN A 276 9.15 4.25 -5.92
CA GLN A 276 8.75 4.64 -4.57
C GLN A 276 9.93 5.28 -3.84
N LEU A 277 9.70 6.45 -3.27
CA LEU A 277 10.59 7.11 -2.32
C LEU A 277 9.94 7.08 -0.94
N LEU A 278 10.64 6.45 0.01
CA LEU A 278 10.24 6.40 1.42
C LEU A 278 11.26 7.15 2.26
N TYR A 279 10.80 8.07 3.08
CA TYR A 279 11.58 8.67 4.15
C TYR A 279 10.79 8.59 5.44
N ASP A 280 11.35 7.92 6.42
CA ASP A 280 10.86 7.76 7.77
C ASP A 280 12.10 7.61 8.63
N LYS A 281 12.40 8.64 9.43
CA LYS A 281 13.66 8.75 10.17
C LYS A 281 13.75 7.74 11.30
N GLU A 282 12.62 7.29 11.85
CA GLU A 282 12.57 6.22 12.86
C GLU A 282 13.01 4.87 12.28
N VAL A 283 12.87 4.67 10.97
CA VAL A 283 13.29 3.46 10.27
C VAL A 283 14.68 3.61 9.66
N SER A 284 14.98 4.76 9.05
CA SER A 284 16.26 5.03 8.40
C SER A 284 16.52 6.52 8.30
N LYS A 285 17.74 6.96 8.70
CA LYS A 285 18.19 8.35 8.53
C LYS A 285 18.37 8.74 7.05
N LYS A 286 18.35 7.79 6.12
CA LYS A 286 18.46 8.01 4.68
C LYS A 286 17.15 7.69 4.00
N GLY A 287 16.81 8.43 2.94
CA GLY A 287 15.73 8.10 2.05
C GLY A 287 15.95 6.71 1.42
N ARG A 288 14.87 5.94 1.30
CA ARG A 288 14.84 4.60 0.70
C ARG A 288 14.15 4.70 -0.64
N PHE A 289 14.84 4.33 -1.69
CA PHE A 289 14.32 4.34 -3.06
C PHE A 289 14.14 2.92 -3.57
N LYS A 290 13.02 2.68 -4.23
CA LYS A 290 12.73 1.43 -4.93
C LYS A 290 12.24 1.76 -6.32
N GLU A 291 12.74 1.04 -7.31
CA GLU A 291 12.16 1.03 -8.65
C GLU A 291 11.91 -0.40 -9.13
N THR A 292 10.97 -0.56 -10.02
CA THR A 292 10.68 -1.83 -10.70
C THR A 292 10.19 -1.52 -12.10
N LEU A 293 10.90 -2.04 -13.09
CA LEU A 293 10.46 -2.08 -14.47
C LEU A 293 10.18 -3.53 -14.85
N GLY A 294 9.01 -3.81 -15.33
CA GLY A 294 8.64 -5.18 -15.67
C GLY A 294 7.51 -5.26 -16.67
N ILE A 295 7.40 -6.44 -17.29
CA ILE A 295 6.29 -6.78 -18.17
C ILE A 295 5.26 -7.50 -17.34
N GLY A 296 4.03 -7.00 -17.34
CA GLY A 296 2.90 -7.54 -16.60
C GLY A 296 1.83 -8.12 -17.52
N PHE A 297 1.17 -9.16 -17.03
CA PHE A 297 -0.08 -9.66 -17.59
C PHE A 297 -1.22 -9.10 -16.71
N VAL A 298 -2.11 -8.31 -17.31
CA VAL A 298 -3.18 -7.61 -16.63
C VAL A 298 -4.53 -8.23 -16.97
N PHE A 299 -5.30 -8.56 -15.95
CA PHE A 299 -6.66 -9.06 -16.08
C PHE A 299 -7.62 -8.10 -15.38
N LYS A 300 -8.44 -7.39 -16.16
CA LYS A 300 -9.53 -6.56 -15.65
C LYS A 300 -10.75 -7.46 -15.46
N MET A 301 -11.24 -7.59 -14.22
CA MET A 301 -12.35 -8.49 -13.90
C MET A 301 -13.70 -7.75 -13.84
N ILE A 302 -13.69 -6.48 -13.48
CA ILE A 302 -14.90 -5.64 -13.32
C ILE A 302 -14.55 -4.22 -13.75
#